data_51c55cb6dd6203b4da2079ba0bdae276
#
_entry.id   51c55cb6dd6203b4da2079ba0bdae276
#
_cell.length_a   1.000
_cell.length_b   1.000
_cell.length_c   1.000
_cell.angle_alpha   90.00
_cell.angle_beta   90.00
_cell.angle_gamma   90.00
#
_symmetry.space_group_name_H-M   'P 1'
#
loop_
_entity.id
_entity.type
_entity.pdbx_description
1 polymer ?
#
loop_
_entity_poly.entity_id
_entity_poly.type
_entity_poly.pdbx_seq_one_letter_code
_entity_poly.pdbx_strand_id
1 'polypeptide(L)'
;SHAANHPDALHYTEDIRTLELGPLAAHAARMRRQYPDAFVVLWASLECTNFSRAKGGLPRDADSRTLAEHLFRYIEALNPDYIQIENVEEFMSWGDLDENGKPISKDAGRLYQQWVSNVCGYGYRFAHRILNSADYGAYTTRRRFFGIFAKESLPIVFPEPTHSKDGATGLFGRTQRWKPVREVLDFSDEGESIFGRKKPLVDATLERIYAGLIKFVAGGKEAFLVKWNSMSQTGKYHAPSIDEPCPTVATQNRRRSISFPSITEAVRRANAFRSKSLRGQ
;
A
#
# COMPACT_ATOMS: atom_id res chain seq x y z
N SER A 1 10.13 -0.22 16.16
CA SER A 1 10.96 -0.95 15.18
C SER A 1 11.97 -0.05 14.46
N HIS A 2 11.59 1.20 14.06
CA HIS A 2 12.51 2.10 13.36
C HIS A 2 13.74 2.45 14.21
N ALA A 3 13.57 2.81 15.48
CA ALA A 3 14.68 3.12 16.39
C ALA A 3 15.65 1.94 16.59
N ALA A 4 15.15 0.69 16.55
CA ALA A 4 16.00 -0.49 16.66
C ALA A 4 16.88 -0.74 15.43
N ASN A 5 16.39 -0.32 14.25
CA ASN A 5 17.11 -0.50 12.98
C ASN A 5 17.97 0.72 12.62
N HIS A 6 17.69 1.87 13.21
CA HIS A 6 18.37 3.14 12.92
C HIS A 6 18.70 3.87 14.24
N PRO A 7 19.62 3.36 15.05
CA PRO A 7 19.92 3.91 16.39
C PRO A 7 20.54 5.31 16.34
N ASP A 8 21.20 5.66 15.24
CA ASP A 8 21.85 6.97 15.06
C ASP A 8 20.90 8.07 14.56
N ALA A 9 19.63 7.71 14.25
CA ALA A 9 18.63 8.67 13.81
C ALA A 9 17.97 9.34 15.03
N LEU A 10 17.66 10.63 14.90
CA LEU A 10 16.81 11.32 15.88
C LEU A 10 15.36 10.88 15.67
N HIS A 11 14.69 10.48 16.75
CA HIS A 11 13.32 10.02 16.74
C HIS A 11 12.43 10.96 17.53
N TYR A 12 11.35 11.40 16.89
CA TYR A 12 10.26 12.14 17.49
C TYR A 12 8.99 11.29 17.42
N THR A 13 8.21 11.26 18.48
CA THR A 13 6.96 10.45 18.59
C THR A 13 5.73 11.32 18.78
N GLU A 14 5.92 12.62 18.71
CA GLU A 14 4.90 13.64 18.87
C GLU A 14 4.02 13.74 17.62
N ASP A 15 2.88 14.38 17.79
CA ASP A 15 1.99 14.70 16.68
C ASP A 15 2.65 15.73 15.75
N ILE A 16 2.71 15.42 14.46
CA ILE A 16 3.29 16.31 13.43
C ILE A 16 2.60 17.68 13.35
N ARG A 17 1.37 17.80 13.85
CA ARG A 17 0.60 19.06 13.88
C ARG A 17 1.13 20.01 14.94
N THR A 18 1.62 19.49 16.06
CA THR A 18 1.98 20.23 17.26
C THR A 18 3.46 20.14 17.61
N LEU A 19 4.24 19.28 16.95
CA LEU A 19 5.68 19.13 17.21
C LEU A 19 6.37 20.48 17.15
N GLU A 20 7.17 20.81 18.17
CA GLU A 20 8.07 21.94 18.22
C GLU A 20 9.20 21.77 17.19
N LEU A 21 9.24 22.63 16.18
CA LEU A 21 10.18 22.50 15.05
C LEU A 21 11.55 23.17 15.28
N GLY A 22 11.70 23.97 16.34
CA GLY A 22 12.96 24.66 16.66
C GLY A 22 14.16 23.71 16.75
N PRO A 23 14.11 22.63 17.55
CA PRO A 23 15.21 21.66 17.65
C PRO A 23 15.53 20.97 16.34
N LEU A 24 14.50 20.62 15.54
CA LEU A 24 14.66 20.00 14.22
C LEU A 24 15.30 20.98 13.21
N ALA A 25 14.86 22.22 13.17
CA ALA A 25 15.43 23.27 12.33
C ALA A 25 16.90 23.55 12.70
N ALA A 26 17.21 23.63 14.00
CA ALA A 26 18.59 23.81 14.46
C ALA A 26 19.48 22.62 14.05
N HIS A 27 18.96 21.40 14.11
CA HIS A 27 19.67 20.20 13.63
C HIS A 27 19.92 20.28 12.12
N ALA A 28 18.91 20.57 11.33
CA ALA A 28 19.05 20.73 9.88
C ALA A 28 20.07 21.82 9.50
N ALA A 29 20.03 22.97 10.19
CA ALA A 29 20.99 24.04 9.98
C ALA A 29 22.43 23.62 10.33
N ARG A 30 22.63 22.81 11.39
CA ARG A 30 23.94 22.25 11.74
C ARG A 30 24.42 21.28 10.66
N MET A 31 23.57 20.40 10.16
CA MET A 31 23.92 19.43 9.10
C MET A 31 24.31 20.15 7.81
N ARG A 32 23.58 21.21 7.41
CA ARG A 32 23.95 22.01 6.24
C ARG A 32 25.33 22.66 6.37
N ARG A 33 25.71 23.12 7.56
CA ARG A 33 27.06 23.65 7.80
C ARG A 33 28.14 22.58 7.74
N GLN A 34 27.84 21.40 8.26
CA GLN A 34 28.77 20.27 8.28
C GLN A 34 28.92 19.60 6.92
N TYR A 35 27.86 19.59 6.13
CA TYR A 35 27.79 18.94 4.82
C TYR A 35 27.18 19.91 3.80
N PRO A 36 27.94 20.92 3.32
CA PRO A 36 27.41 21.98 2.48
C PRO A 36 26.89 21.52 1.11
N ASP A 37 27.43 20.38 0.61
CA ASP A 37 27.04 19.80 -0.67
C ASP A 37 25.89 18.78 -0.55
N ALA A 38 25.41 18.50 0.66
CA ALA A 38 24.32 17.56 0.89
C ALA A 38 22.95 18.24 0.76
N PHE A 39 22.00 17.52 0.15
CA PHE A 39 20.61 17.98 0.06
C PHE A 39 19.83 17.63 1.34
N VAL A 40 18.95 18.53 1.75
CA VAL A 40 17.95 18.27 2.76
C VAL A 40 16.69 17.76 2.07
N VAL A 41 16.31 16.52 2.36
CA VAL A 41 15.12 15.87 1.80
C VAL A 41 14.08 15.73 2.90
N LEU A 42 12.89 16.30 2.70
CA LEU A 42 11.74 16.12 3.54
C LEU A 42 10.87 14.99 2.96
N TRP A 43 10.87 13.81 3.59
CA TRP A 43 9.97 12.72 3.22
C TRP A 43 8.69 12.78 4.05
N ALA A 44 7.53 12.76 3.40
CA ALA A 44 6.24 12.77 4.07
C ALA A 44 5.33 11.65 3.53
N SER A 45 5.06 10.66 4.38
CA SER A 45 4.02 9.64 4.15
C SER A 45 2.78 10.06 4.93
N LEU A 46 1.99 10.93 4.33
CA LEU A 46 0.82 11.55 4.97
C LEU A 46 -0.28 10.52 5.20
N GLU A 47 -1.04 10.67 6.29
CA GLU A 47 -2.12 9.74 6.58
C GLU A 47 -3.18 9.73 5.47
N CYS A 48 -3.51 8.52 4.98
CA CYS A 48 -4.42 8.31 3.86
C CYS A 48 -5.77 7.70 4.25
N THR A 49 -6.06 7.56 5.55
CA THR A 49 -7.24 6.81 6.02
C THR A 49 -8.56 7.34 5.45
N ASN A 50 -8.62 8.61 5.08
CA ASN A 50 -9.78 9.25 4.50
C ASN A 50 -9.83 9.27 2.98
N PHE A 51 -8.74 8.88 2.29
CA PHE A 51 -8.71 8.78 0.83
C PHE A 51 -8.86 7.33 0.36
N SER A 52 -8.52 6.34 1.20
CA SER A 52 -8.51 4.93 0.84
C SER A 52 -9.91 4.34 0.68
N ARG A 53 -10.13 3.60 -0.42
CA ARG A 53 -11.34 2.81 -0.69
C ARG A 53 -11.59 1.70 0.34
N ALA A 54 -10.61 1.35 1.16
CA ALA A 54 -10.70 0.26 2.13
C ALA A 54 -11.72 0.51 3.26
N LYS A 55 -12.19 1.74 3.49
CA LYS A 55 -13.14 2.09 4.56
C LYS A 55 -14.63 1.90 4.20
N GLY A 56 -14.98 1.38 3.02
CA GLY A 56 -16.34 0.97 2.72
C GLY A 56 -17.41 2.09 2.77
N GLY A 57 -17.04 3.37 2.56
CA GLY A 57 -18.00 4.50 2.48
C GLY A 57 -18.39 5.13 3.81
N LEU A 58 -17.71 4.81 4.92
CA LEU A 58 -17.92 5.49 6.21
C LEU A 58 -17.56 6.98 6.14
N PRO A 59 -18.23 7.86 6.95
CA PRO A 59 -17.91 9.27 7.05
C PRO A 59 -16.42 9.51 7.25
N ARG A 60 -15.88 10.52 6.60
CA ARG A 60 -14.46 10.83 6.61
C ARG A 60 -14.19 11.86 7.69
N ASP A 61 -13.17 11.61 8.49
CA ASP A 61 -12.70 12.56 9.49
C ASP A 61 -12.06 13.76 8.78
N ALA A 62 -12.61 14.95 9.03
CA ALA A 62 -12.09 16.19 8.45
C ALA A 62 -10.66 16.47 8.91
N ASP A 63 -10.32 16.18 10.16
CA ASP A 63 -8.99 16.47 10.75
C ASP A 63 -7.87 15.69 10.05
N SER A 64 -8.08 14.43 9.70
CA SER A 64 -7.03 13.65 9.01
C SER A 64 -6.84 14.07 7.55
N ARG A 65 -7.75 14.85 6.96
CA ARG A 65 -7.57 15.46 5.64
C ARG A 65 -6.67 16.69 5.67
N THR A 66 -6.58 17.35 6.82
CA THR A 66 -5.76 18.55 7.01
C THR A 66 -4.28 18.23 7.26
N LEU A 67 -3.93 16.96 7.50
CA LEU A 67 -2.52 16.58 7.74
C LEU A 67 -1.59 17.00 6.61
N ALA A 68 -2.05 17.02 5.37
CA ALA A 68 -1.28 17.53 4.24
C ALA A 68 -0.99 19.04 4.37
N GLU A 69 -1.86 19.82 5.02
CA GLU A 69 -1.68 21.25 5.22
C GLU A 69 -0.59 21.54 6.25
N HIS A 70 -0.38 20.64 7.22
CA HIS A 70 0.69 20.80 8.20
C HIS A 70 2.10 20.66 7.60
N LEU A 71 2.21 20.19 6.35
CA LEU A 71 3.50 20.15 5.64
C LEU A 71 4.14 21.54 5.51
N PHE A 72 3.33 22.60 5.36
CA PHE A 72 3.84 23.96 5.16
C PHE A 72 4.74 24.44 6.30
N ARG A 73 4.39 24.14 7.56
CA ARG A 73 5.24 24.53 8.69
C ARG A 73 6.61 23.86 8.67
N TYR A 74 6.72 22.63 8.14
CA TYR A 74 7.99 21.92 7.94
C TYR A 74 8.78 22.52 6.77
N ILE A 75 8.10 22.93 5.70
CA ILE A 75 8.74 23.60 4.57
C ILE A 75 9.37 24.91 5.04
N GLU A 76 8.63 25.73 5.79
CA GLU A 76 9.10 27.00 6.34
C GLU A 76 10.25 26.82 7.34
N ALA A 77 10.14 25.85 8.24
CA ALA A 77 11.18 25.61 9.26
C ALA A 77 12.46 25.00 8.69
N LEU A 78 12.37 24.11 7.69
CA LEU A 78 13.52 23.33 7.20
C LEU A 78 14.05 23.82 5.87
N ASN A 79 13.25 24.52 5.08
CA ASN A 79 13.58 24.95 3.72
C ASN A 79 14.25 23.82 2.90
N PRO A 80 13.61 22.65 2.76
CA PRO A 80 14.21 21.47 2.16
C PRO A 80 14.55 21.70 0.68
N ASP A 81 15.54 20.98 0.16
CA ASP A 81 15.90 21.03 -1.26
C ASP A 81 14.94 20.15 -2.08
N TYR A 82 14.50 19.04 -1.48
CA TYR A 82 13.47 18.16 -2.02
C TYR A 82 12.40 17.86 -0.98
N ILE A 83 11.15 17.72 -1.45
CA ILE A 83 10.05 17.19 -0.66
C ILE A 83 9.52 15.97 -1.41
N GLN A 84 9.52 14.82 -0.76
CA GLN A 84 9.03 13.57 -1.33
C GLN A 84 7.77 13.14 -0.59
N ILE A 85 6.71 12.89 -1.33
CA ILE A 85 5.40 12.52 -0.81
C ILE A 85 5.08 11.09 -1.24
N GLU A 86 4.71 10.24 -0.28
CA GLU A 86 4.12 8.93 -0.57
C GLU A 86 2.67 8.92 -0.10
N ASN A 87 1.76 8.39 -0.94
CA ASN A 87 0.35 8.24 -0.58
C ASN A 87 -0.33 7.15 -1.42
N VAL A 88 -1.61 6.91 -1.17
CA VAL A 88 -2.47 6.11 -2.05
C VAL A 88 -2.81 6.89 -3.32
N GLU A 89 -3.17 6.19 -4.41
CA GLU A 89 -3.56 6.85 -5.67
C GLU A 89 -4.74 7.81 -5.49
N GLU A 90 -5.66 7.46 -4.59
CA GLU A 90 -6.85 8.24 -4.29
C GLU A 90 -6.55 9.61 -3.66
N PHE A 91 -5.33 9.87 -3.22
CA PHE A 91 -4.88 11.20 -2.76
C PHE A 91 -5.09 12.27 -3.83
N MET A 92 -4.88 11.93 -5.10
CA MET A 92 -5.12 12.84 -6.22
C MET A 92 -6.60 13.22 -6.40
N SER A 93 -7.52 12.45 -5.79
CA SER A 93 -8.96 12.73 -5.80
C SER A 93 -9.40 13.60 -4.60
N TRP A 94 -8.47 14.14 -3.84
CA TRP A 94 -8.77 15.00 -2.69
C TRP A 94 -9.52 16.25 -3.14
N GLY A 95 -10.79 16.30 -2.76
CA GLY A 95 -11.76 17.35 -3.07
C GLY A 95 -12.67 17.61 -1.88
N ASP A 96 -13.67 18.45 -2.08
CA ASP A 96 -14.62 18.80 -1.04
C ASP A 96 -15.50 17.62 -0.62
N LEU A 97 -16.06 17.73 0.58
CA LEU A 97 -17.04 16.80 1.12
C LEU A 97 -18.40 17.47 1.21
N ASP A 98 -19.47 16.70 1.01
CA ASP A 98 -20.83 17.13 1.32
C ASP A 98 -21.06 17.17 2.85
N GLU A 99 -22.24 17.62 3.25
CA GLU A 99 -22.67 17.70 4.66
C GLU A 99 -22.66 16.36 5.40
N ASN A 100 -22.69 15.24 4.66
CA ASN A 100 -22.60 13.87 5.19
C ASN A 100 -21.16 13.32 5.18
N GLY A 101 -20.16 14.13 4.85
CA GLY A 101 -18.76 13.73 4.78
C GLY A 101 -18.41 12.88 3.56
N LYS A 102 -19.24 12.86 2.50
CA LYS A 102 -18.97 12.14 1.26
C LYS A 102 -18.28 13.04 0.24
N PRO A 103 -17.34 12.51 -0.58
CA PRO A 103 -16.70 13.28 -1.64
C PRO A 103 -17.72 13.79 -2.66
N ILE A 104 -17.64 15.08 -2.98
CA ILE A 104 -18.39 15.69 -4.07
C ILE A 104 -17.66 15.39 -5.36
N SER A 105 -18.25 14.57 -6.24
CA SER A 105 -17.54 14.03 -7.43
C SER A 105 -17.09 15.12 -8.41
N LYS A 106 -17.86 16.22 -8.58
CA LYS A 106 -17.51 17.34 -9.45
C LYS A 106 -16.27 18.13 -8.97
N ASP A 107 -15.96 18.05 -7.67
CA ASP A 107 -14.84 18.75 -7.04
C ASP A 107 -13.65 17.81 -6.76
N ALA A 108 -13.69 16.60 -7.35
CA ALA A 108 -12.63 15.61 -7.18
C ALA A 108 -11.28 16.17 -7.68
N GLY A 109 -10.27 16.13 -6.79
CA GLY A 109 -8.91 16.63 -7.08
C GLY A 109 -8.72 18.12 -6.90
N ARG A 110 -9.75 18.92 -6.63
CA ARG A 110 -9.63 20.38 -6.47
C ARG A 110 -8.69 20.74 -5.32
N LEU A 111 -8.87 20.15 -4.15
CA LEU A 111 -8.01 20.42 -2.98
C LEU A 111 -6.60 19.91 -3.18
N TYR A 112 -6.43 18.76 -3.84
CA TYR A 112 -5.12 18.25 -4.23
C TYR A 112 -4.36 19.23 -5.12
N GLN A 113 -5.02 19.76 -6.17
CA GLN A 113 -4.39 20.74 -7.07
C GLN A 113 -4.04 22.03 -6.36
N GLN A 114 -4.93 22.53 -5.50
CA GLN A 114 -4.68 23.71 -4.68
C GLN A 114 -3.47 23.50 -3.75
N TRP A 115 -3.40 22.36 -3.09
CA TRP A 115 -2.29 22.00 -2.22
C TRP A 115 -0.96 21.93 -2.98
N VAL A 116 -0.95 21.26 -4.16
CA VAL A 116 0.24 21.24 -5.03
C VAL A 116 0.66 22.65 -5.41
N SER A 117 -0.29 23.50 -5.83
CA SER A 117 -0.02 24.90 -6.19
C SER A 117 0.57 25.68 -5.02
N ASN A 118 0.04 25.51 -3.82
CA ASN A 118 0.53 26.18 -2.62
C ASN A 118 1.97 25.77 -2.29
N VAL A 119 2.31 24.47 -2.39
CA VAL A 119 3.70 23.99 -2.20
C VAL A 119 4.62 24.57 -3.28
N CYS A 120 4.18 24.59 -4.54
CA CYS A 120 4.95 25.21 -5.63
C CYS A 120 5.18 26.71 -5.40
N GLY A 121 4.26 27.42 -4.72
CA GLY A 121 4.41 28.81 -4.33
C GLY A 121 5.63 29.10 -3.44
N TYR A 122 6.19 28.10 -2.78
CA TYR A 122 7.47 28.21 -2.05
C TYR A 122 8.72 28.07 -2.96
N GLY A 123 8.57 28.10 -4.28
CA GLY A 123 9.69 28.00 -5.23
C GLY A 123 10.08 26.58 -5.60
N TYR A 124 9.12 25.65 -5.56
CA TYR A 124 9.33 24.26 -5.98
C TYR A 124 8.68 23.98 -7.33
N ARG A 125 9.33 23.13 -8.14
CA ARG A 125 8.72 22.41 -9.27
C ARG A 125 8.19 21.09 -8.79
N PHE A 126 7.15 20.57 -9.44
CA PHE A 126 6.47 19.34 -9.04
C PHE A 126 6.34 18.34 -10.18
N ALA A 127 6.57 17.07 -9.88
CA ALA A 127 6.16 15.97 -10.72
C ALA A 127 5.71 14.79 -9.84
N HIS A 128 4.89 13.90 -10.40
CA HIS A 128 4.47 12.68 -9.71
C HIS A 128 4.40 11.48 -10.64
N ARG A 129 4.49 10.29 -10.07
CA ARG A 129 4.21 9.00 -10.74
C ARG A 129 3.44 8.08 -9.79
N ILE A 130 2.64 7.20 -10.39
CA ILE A 130 2.09 6.04 -9.67
C ILE A 130 3.07 4.90 -9.92
N LEU A 131 3.72 4.43 -8.85
CA LEU A 131 4.68 3.36 -8.93
C LEU A 131 4.09 2.08 -8.34
N ASN A 132 4.34 0.95 -9.02
CA ASN A 132 3.98 -0.38 -8.55
C ASN A 132 5.24 -1.09 -8.04
N SER A 133 5.25 -1.49 -6.78
CA SER A 133 6.42 -2.12 -6.16
C SER A 133 6.92 -3.35 -6.92
N ALA A 134 6.02 -4.10 -7.60
CA ALA A 134 6.42 -5.25 -8.41
C ALA A 134 7.32 -4.87 -9.60
N ASP A 135 7.19 -3.65 -10.15
CA ASP A 135 8.02 -3.15 -11.26
C ASP A 135 9.47 -2.88 -10.83
N TYR A 136 9.73 -2.92 -9.52
CA TYR A 136 11.03 -2.72 -8.89
C TYR A 136 11.54 -3.95 -8.14
N GLY A 137 10.95 -5.13 -8.44
CA GLY A 137 11.39 -6.42 -7.90
C GLY A 137 10.86 -6.77 -6.52
N ALA A 138 9.84 -6.06 -6.02
CA ALA A 138 9.14 -6.46 -4.81
C ALA A 138 8.15 -7.59 -5.09
N TYR A 139 7.91 -8.44 -4.10
CA TYR A 139 6.98 -9.57 -4.15
C TYR A 139 5.50 -9.16 -3.98
N THR A 140 5.17 -7.89 -4.24
CA THR A 140 3.82 -7.35 -4.07
C THR A 140 3.49 -6.30 -5.14
N THR A 141 2.23 -6.30 -5.59
CA THR A 141 1.68 -5.30 -6.51
C THR A 141 1.15 -4.06 -5.76
N ARG A 142 1.91 -3.55 -4.80
CA ARG A 142 1.56 -2.34 -4.06
C ARG A 142 1.75 -1.11 -4.93
N ARG A 143 0.66 -0.51 -5.38
CA ARG A 143 0.66 0.75 -6.13
C ARG A 143 0.53 1.93 -5.19
N ARG A 144 1.36 2.95 -5.40
CA ARG A 144 1.37 4.18 -4.60
C ARG A 144 1.66 5.40 -5.46
N PHE A 145 1.08 6.50 -5.06
CA PHE A 145 1.45 7.82 -5.51
C PHE A 145 2.78 8.21 -4.89
N PHE A 146 3.70 8.70 -5.74
CA PHE A 146 4.95 9.35 -5.33
C PHE A 146 5.00 10.71 -5.99
N GLY A 147 5.01 11.76 -5.17
CA GLY A 147 5.19 13.14 -5.60
C GLY A 147 6.56 13.65 -5.19
N ILE A 148 7.23 14.36 -6.07
CA ILE A 148 8.50 15.01 -5.79
C ILE A 148 8.36 16.48 -6.08
N PHE A 149 8.60 17.31 -5.06
CA PHE A 149 8.85 18.73 -5.21
C PHE A 149 10.35 18.96 -5.11
N ALA A 150 10.92 19.73 -6.00
CA ALA A 150 12.33 20.10 -6.01
C ALA A 150 12.48 21.59 -6.25
N LYS A 151 13.46 22.25 -5.61
CA LYS A 151 13.81 23.64 -5.92
C LYS A 151 14.09 23.76 -7.42
N GLU A 152 13.82 24.92 -8.01
CA GLU A 152 13.83 25.13 -9.47
C GLU A 152 15.12 24.67 -10.17
N SER A 153 16.27 24.82 -9.51
CA SER A 153 17.57 24.41 -10.04
C SER A 153 17.84 22.91 -10.00
N LEU A 154 17.03 22.12 -9.27
CA LEU A 154 17.30 20.71 -8.99
C LEU A 154 16.48 19.78 -9.90
N PRO A 155 17.04 18.68 -10.42
CA PRO A 155 16.32 17.75 -11.29
C PRO A 155 15.27 16.95 -10.50
N ILE A 156 14.14 16.63 -11.16
CA ILE A 156 13.18 15.65 -10.66
C ILE A 156 13.37 14.36 -11.45
N VAL A 157 13.74 13.28 -10.76
CA VAL A 157 14.02 11.98 -11.38
C VAL A 157 13.23 10.89 -10.65
N PHE A 158 12.58 10.03 -11.40
CA PHE A 158 11.96 8.80 -10.89
C PHE A 158 12.77 7.59 -11.34
N PRO A 159 12.82 6.52 -10.53
CA PRO A 159 13.52 5.30 -10.94
C PRO A 159 12.84 4.67 -12.16
N GLU A 160 13.63 4.06 -13.03
CA GLU A 160 13.12 3.28 -14.14
C GLU A 160 12.78 1.86 -13.68
N PRO A 161 11.67 1.26 -14.17
CA PRO A 161 11.29 -0.10 -13.82
C PRO A 161 12.35 -1.12 -14.21
N THR A 162 12.70 -2.01 -13.29
CA THR A 162 13.61 -3.14 -13.51
C THR A 162 12.88 -4.43 -13.84
N HIS A 163 11.57 -4.49 -13.55
CA HIS A 163 10.71 -5.64 -13.74
C HIS A 163 9.42 -5.24 -14.46
N SER A 164 8.78 -6.22 -15.11
CA SER A 164 7.45 -6.09 -15.71
C SER A 164 6.70 -7.41 -15.58
N LYS A 165 5.38 -7.39 -15.77
CA LYS A 165 4.54 -8.58 -15.56
C LYS A 165 5.05 -9.80 -16.33
N ASP A 166 5.42 -9.62 -17.59
CA ASP A 166 5.78 -10.72 -18.50
C ASP A 166 7.29 -10.75 -18.84
N GLY A 167 8.07 -9.80 -18.31
CA GLY A 167 9.47 -9.63 -18.66
C GLY A 167 9.61 -9.18 -20.12
N ALA A 168 9.52 -7.87 -20.37
CA ALA A 168 9.57 -7.33 -21.74
C ALA A 168 11.00 -7.00 -22.17
N THR A 169 11.28 -7.19 -23.45
CA THR A 169 12.44 -6.61 -24.13
C THR A 169 11.94 -5.43 -24.94
N GLY A 170 12.31 -4.21 -24.57
CA GLY A 170 11.89 -2.97 -25.23
C GLY A 170 13.07 -2.12 -25.69
N LEU A 171 12.75 -0.97 -26.31
CA LEU A 171 13.76 0.01 -26.78
C LEU A 171 14.72 0.48 -25.68
N PHE A 172 14.26 0.48 -24.42
CA PHE A 172 15.02 0.96 -23.26
C PHE A 172 15.69 -0.15 -22.43
N GLY A 173 15.75 -1.39 -22.95
CA GLY A 173 16.39 -2.51 -22.30
C GLY A 173 15.44 -3.68 -21.99
N ARG A 174 15.98 -4.67 -21.27
CA ARG A 174 15.26 -5.88 -20.87
C ARG A 174 14.81 -5.76 -19.42
N THR A 175 13.49 -5.81 -19.15
CA THR A 175 12.97 -5.97 -17.80
C THR A 175 12.91 -7.44 -17.42
N GLN A 176 13.15 -7.74 -16.14
CA GLN A 176 12.91 -9.06 -15.57
C GLN A 176 11.42 -9.29 -15.36
N ARG A 177 11.00 -10.53 -15.26
CA ARG A 177 9.62 -10.85 -14.88
C ARG A 177 9.38 -10.51 -13.41
N TRP A 178 8.14 -10.11 -13.06
CA TRP A 178 7.73 -9.92 -11.67
C TRP A 178 8.02 -11.15 -10.83
N LYS A 179 8.50 -10.93 -9.62
CA LYS A 179 8.85 -12.00 -8.68
C LYS A 179 7.60 -12.60 -8.04
N PRO A 180 7.44 -13.92 -8.06
CA PRO A 180 6.31 -14.59 -7.44
C PRO A 180 6.45 -14.60 -5.92
N VAL A 181 5.32 -14.41 -5.20
CA VAL A 181 5.34 -14.35 -3.73
C VAL A 181 5.79 -15.66 -3.08
N ARG A 182 5.69 -16.78 -3.78
CA ARG A 182 6.14 -18.10 -3.28
C ARG A 182 7.60 -18.12 -2.82
N GLU A 183 8.46 -17.27 -3.40
CA GLU A 183 9.89 -17.21 -3.05
C GLU A 183 10.15 -16.66 -1.63
N VAL A 184 9.16 -16.02 -1.03
CA VAL A 184 9.26 -15.42 0.33
C VAL A 184 8.24 -15.97 1.30
N LEU A 185 7.50 -17.03 0.92
CA LEU A 185 6.60 -17.75 1.81
C LEU A 185 7.36 -18.86 2.51
N ASP A 186 7.19 -18.96 3.82
CA ASP A 186 7.67 -20.10 4.59
C ASP A 186 6.64 -21.22 4.54
N PHE A 187 6.90 -22.22 3.71
CA PHE A 187 6.05 -23.39 3.58
C PHE A 187 6.23 -24.42 4.70
N SER A 188 7.23 -24.25 5.57
CA SER A 188 7.40 -25.07 6.77
C SER A 188 6.48 -24.65 7.92
N ASP A 189 6.00 -23.38 7.90
CA ASP A 189 4.97 -22.90 8.81
C ASP A 189 3.58 -23.32 8.32
N GLU A 190 3.10 -24.46 8.80
CA GLU A 190 1.77 -24.99 8.46
C GLU A 190 0.63 -24.13 9.01
N GLY A 191 0.89 -23.23 9.95
CA GLY A 191 -0.11 -22.41 10.60
C GLY A 191 -1.17 -23.22 11.35
N GLU A 192 -2.31 -22.58 11.65
CA GLU A 192 -3.42 -23.24 12.34
C GLU A 192 -4.43 -23.85 11.36
N SER A 193 -4.94 -25.04 11.67
CA SER A 193 -6.04 -25.65 10.92
C SER A 193 -7.28 -24.75 10.87
N ILE A 194 -7.92 -24.69 9.70
CA ILE A 194 -9.22 -24.01 9.53
C ILE A 194 -10.38 -24.83 10.11
N PHE A 195 -10.16 -26.11 10.42
CA PHE A 195 -11.13 -27.03 10.98
C PHE A 195 -10.95 -27.19 12.49
N GLY A 196 -12.02 -27.57 13.21
CA GLY A 196 -11.97 -27.79 14.66
C GLY A 196 -11.73 -26.55 15.52
N ARG A 197 -11.93 -25.35 14.99
CA ARG A 197 -11.75 -24.07 15.69
C ARG A 197 -12.87 -23.82 16.68
N LYS A 198 -12.56 -23.19 17.85
CA LYS A 198 -13.57 -22.74 18.83
C LYS A 198 -14.65 -21.84 18.16
N LYS A 199 -14.23 -20.97 17.23
CA LYS A 199 -15.13 -20.16 16.42
C LYS A 199 -14.98 -20.58 14.95
N PRO A 200 -16.01 -21.22 14.35
CA PRO A 200 -15.99 -21.61 12.94
C PRO A 200 -15.77 -20.42 12.00
N LEU A 201 -15.21 -20.68 10.83
CA LEU A 201 -15.15 -19.67 9.77
C LEU A 201 -16.55 -19.42 9.23
N VAL A 202 -16.83 -18.16 8.88
CA VAL A 202 -18.09 -17.78 8.22
C VAL A 202 -18.14 -18.35 6.79
N ASP A 203 -19.34 -18.61 6.28
CA ASP A 203 -19.56 -19.24 4.97
C ASP A 203 -18.85 -18.50 3.83
N ALA A 204 -18.93 -17.17 3.81
CA ALA A 204 -18.22 -16.35 2.81
C ALA A 204 -16.69 -16.55 2.80
N THR A 205 -16.08 -16.95 3.93
CA THR A 205 -14.66 -17.32 3.98
C THR A 205 -14.43 -18.71 3.43
N LEU A 206 -15.31 -19.67 3.76
CA LEU A 206 -15.26 -21.04 3.25
C LEU A 206 -15.44 -21.07 1.73
N GLU A 207 -16.35 -20.27 1.19
CA GLU A 207 -16.56 -20.12 -0.26
C GLU A 207 -15.31 -19.59 -0.98
N ARG A 208 -14.61 -18.62 -0.39
CA ARG A 208 -13.32 -18.12 -0.94
C ARG A 208 -12.27 -19.20 -0.98
N ILE A 209 -12.15 -19.98 0.10
CA ILE A 209 -11.22 -21.09 0.19
C ILE A 209 -11.59 -22.15 -0.84
N TYR A 210 -12.86 -22.50 -0.95
CA TYR A 210 -13.35 -23.48 -1.92
C TYR A 210 -13.09 -23.06 -3.37
N ALA A 211 -13.34 -21.80 -3.71
CA ALA A 211 -13.04 -21.26 -5.03
C ALA A 211 -11.52 -21.36 -5.36
N GLY A 212 -10.66 -21.11 -4.37
CA GLY A 212 -9.22 -21.28 -4.52
C GLY A 212 -8.80 -22.73 -4.70
N LEU A 213 -9.41 -23.67 -3.97
CA LEU A 213 -9.18 -25.11 -4.11
C LEU A 213 -9.51 -25.59 -5.53
N ILE A 214 -10.68 -25.21 -6.05
CA ILE A 214 -11.08 -25.56 -7.42
C ILE A 214 -10.11 -24.98 -8.44
N LYS A 215 -9.79 -23.70 -8.29
CA LYS A 215 -9.00 -22.98 -9.29
C LYS A 215 -7.54 -23.46 -9.36
N PHE A 216 -6.93 -23.75 -8.21
CA PHE A 216 -5.50 -24.01 -8.13
C PHE A 216 -5.18 -25.48 -7.76
N VAL A 217 -5.74 -25.98 -6.67
CA VAL A 217 -5.38 -27.30 -6.15
C VAL A 217 -5.90 -28.41 -7.05
N ALA A 218 -7.14 -28.30 -7.55
CA ALA A 218 -7.66 -29.23 -8.54
C ALA A 218 -6.90 -29.20 -9.88
N GLY A 219 -6.22 -28.07 -10.17
CA GLY A 219 -5.31 -27.91 -11.30
C GLY A 219 -3.86 -28.29 -11.01
N GLY A 220 -3.57 -28.96 -9.89
CA GLY A 220 -2.23 -29.49 -9.55
C GLY A 220 -1.30 -28.48 -8.86
N LYS A 221 -1.80 -27.32 -8.40
CA LYS A 221 -1.01 -26.37 -7.59
C LYS A 221 -1.09 -26.74 -6.11
N GLU A 222 0.00 -26.55 -5.39
CA GLU A 222 0.11 -26.92 -3.97
C GLU A 222 -0.53 -25.88 -3.01
N ALA A 223 -0.59 -24.59 -3.41
CA ALA A 223 -1.07 -23.51 -2.56
C ALA A 223 -1.66 -22.35 -3.36
N PHE A 224 -2.38 -21.45 -2.67
CA PHE A 224 -2.93 -20.20 -3.19
C PHE A 224 -3.14 -19.20 -2.04
N LEU A 225 -3.31 -17.91 -2.39
CA LEU A 225 -3.61 -16.88 -1.42
C LEU A 225 -5.12 -16.71 -1.24
N VAL A 226 -5.58 -16.49 -0.01
CA VAL A 226 -6.95 -16.08 0.27
C VAL A 226 -6.98 -14.58 0.52
N LYS A 227 -7.73 -13.83 -0.30
CA LYS A 227 -7.88 -12.40 -0.18
C LYS A 227 -9.25 -12.06 0.37
N TRP A 228 -9.29 -11.33 1.50
CA TRP A 228 -10.51 -10.71 2.04
C TRP A 228 -10.75 -9.38 1.33
N ASN A 229 -11.95 -8.87 1.32
CA ASN A 229 -12.32 -7.56 0.78
C ASN A 229 -12.20 -7.40 -0.76
N SER A 230 -12.21 -8.47 -1.53
CA SER A 230 -12.29 -8.36 -2.98
C SER A 230 -13.27 -9.37 -3.56
N MET A 231 -14.46 -8.91 -3.84
CA MET A 231 -15.32 -9.53 -4.83
C MET A 231 -15.01 -8.88 -6.19
N SER A 232 -15.01 -9.66 -7.27
CA SER A 232 -15.02 -9.08 -8.61
C SER A 232 -16.33 -8.29 -8.82
N GLN A 233 -16.34 -7.41 -9.81
CA GLN A 233 -17.60 -6.73 -10.24
C GLN A 233 -18.71 -7.73 -10.61
N THR A 234 -18.35 -8.97 -10.92
CA THR A 234 -19.27 -10.07 -11.24
C THR A 234 -19.67 -10.91 -10.02
N GLY A 235 -19.33 -10.50 -8.79
CA GLY A 235 -19.66 -11.22 -7.57
C GLY A 235 -18.86 -12.51 -7.33
N LYS A 236 -17.87 -12.83 -8.18
CA LYS A 236 -17.05 -14.05 -8.06
C LYS A 236 -15.81 -13.79 -7.22
N TYR A 237 -15.46 -14.78 -6.37
CA TYR A 237 -14.22 -14.76 -5.61
C TYR A 237 -13.03 -15.09 -6.51
N HIS A 238 -11.99 -14.25 -6.44
CA HIS A 238 -10.72 -14.48 -7.13
C HIS A 238 -9.62 -14.73 -6.11
N ALA A 239 -9.25 -15.99 -5.93
CA ALA A 239 -8.07 -16.34 -5.18
C ALA A 239 -6.82 -15.96 -6.01
N PRO A 240 -5.85 -15.20 -5.44
CA PRO A 240 -4.60 -14.89 -6.12
C PRO A 240 -3.67 -16.11 -6.14
N SER A 241 -2.84 -16.21 -7.18
CA SER A 241 -1.80 -17.22 -7.31
C SER A 241 -0.60 -16.89 -6.41
N ILE A 242 0.09 -17.91 -5.92
CA ILE A 242 1.41 -17.77 -5.30
C ILE A 242 2.53 -17.59 -6.34
N ASP A 243 2.26 -17.91 -7.59
CA ASP A 243 3.19 -17.75 -8.73
C ASP A 243 3.21 -16.31 -9.30
N GLU A 244 2.49 -15.40 -8.67
CA GLU A 244 2.43 -13.97 -8.97
C GLU A 244 2.80 -13.15 -7.73
N PRO A 245 3.13 -11.86 -7.86
CA PRO A 245 3.31 -10.99 -6.70
C PRO A 245 2.05 -10.94 -5.84
N CYS A 246 2.21 -10.90 -4.52
CA CYS A 246 1.10 -10.76 -3.58
C CYS A 246 0.34 -9.45 -3.84
N PRO A 247 -1.00 -9.45 -3.84
CA PRO A 247 -1.77 -8.21 -3.79
C PRO A 247 -1.39 -7.38 -2.56
N THR A 248 -1.64 -6.07 -2.61
CA THR A 248 -1.38 -5.17 -1.48
C THR A 248 -1.94 -5.74 -0.17
N VAL A 249 -1.07 -5.92 0.83
CA VAL A 249 -1.45 -6.35 2.17
C VAL A 249 -2.00 -5.16 2.94
N ALA A 250 -3.26 -5.24 3.39
CA ALA A 250 -3.88 -4.23 4.23
C ALA A 250 -3.73 -4.57 5.71
N THR A 251 -3.70 -3.56 6.59
CA THR A 251 -3.55 -3.73 8.05
C THR A 251 -4.69 -4.52 8.70
N GLN A 252 -5.87 -4.54 8.09
CA GLN A 252 -7.02 -5.32 8.54
C GLN A 252 -6.97 -6.79 8.11
N ASN A 253 -6.06 -7.18 7.22
CA ASN A 253 -5.85 -8.56 6.85
C ASN A 253 -5.12 -9.26 8.00
N ARG A 254 -5.88 -9.83 8.94
CA ARG A 254 -5.32 -10.79 9.90
C ARG A 254 -4.67 -11.90 9.11
N ARG A 255 -3.34 -12.02 9.23
CA ARG A 255 -2.51 -13.04 8.61
C ARG A 255 -3.16 -14.41 8.80
N ARG A 256 -3.45 -15.11 7.73
CA ARG A 256 -3.66 -16.55 7.74
C ARG A 256 -3.10 -17.09 6.44
N SER A 257 -1.88 -17.59 6.50
CA SER A 257 -1.43 -18.60 5.57
C SER A 257 -2.33 -19.82 5.76
N ILE A 258 -2.85 -20.38 4.70
CA ILE A 258 -3.57 -21.64 4.73
C ILE A 258 -2.66 -22.62 4.01
N SER A 259 -1.95 -23.44 4.79
CA SER A 259 -1.34 -24.65 4.27
C SER A 259 -2.34 -25.79 4.36
N PHE A 260 -2.34 -26.67 3.39
CA PHE A 260 -3.20 -27.83 3.38
C PHE A 260 -2.37 -29.09 3.62
N PRO A 261 -2.78 -29.97 4.58
CA PRO A 261 -2.29 -31.32 4.60
C PRO A 261 -2.71 -31.97 3.29
N SER A 262 -1.92 -32.79 2.69
CA SER A 262 -1.96 -33.39 1.36
C SER A 262 -3.20 -33.08 0.48
N ILE A 263 -3.00 -32.84 -0.80
CA ILE A 263 -4.05 -32.53 -1.80
C ILE A 263 -5.27 -33.45 -1.68
N THR A 264 -5.02 -34.72 -1.40
CA THR A 264 -6.06 -35.76 -1.24
C THR A 264 -6.99 -35.50 -0.05
N GLU A 265 -6.46 -35.02 1.09
CA GLU A 265 -7.26 -34.72 2.28
C GLU A 265 -8.07 -33.42 2.08
N ALA A 266 -7.50 -32.40 1.45
CA ALA A 266 -8.20 -31.16 1.14
C ALA A 266 -9.36 -31.37 0.16
N VAL A 267 -9.18 -32.18 -0.88
CA VAL A 267 -10.21 -32.51 -1.87
C VAL A 267 -11.31 -33.40 -1.22
N ARG A 268 -10.93 -34.36 -0.41
CA ARG A 268 -11.90 -35.22 0.30
C ARG A 268 -12.80 -34.39 1.23
N ARG A 269 -12.24 -33.45 1.98
CA ARG A 269 -12.98 -32.54 2.88
C ARG A 269 -13.85 -31.55 2.13
N ALA A 270 -13.38 -31.02 1.00
CA ALA A 270 -14.15 -30.11 0.14
C ALA A 270 -15.39 -30.85 -0.45
N ASN A 271 -15.23 -32.11 -0.88
CA ASN A 271 -16.33 -32.89 -1.40
C ASN A 271 -17.34 -33.26 -0.29
N ALA A 272 -16.89 -33.54 0.94
CA ALA A 272 -17.76 -33.77 2.09
C ALA A 272 -18.58 -32.53 2.47
N PHE A 273 -18.01 -31.34 2.31
CA PHE A 273 -18.73 -30.08 2.53
C PHE A 273 -19.80 -29.83 1.48
N ARG A 274 -19.51 -30.09 0.19
CA ARG A 274 -20.48 -29.99 -0.91
C ARG A 274 -21.68 -30.94 -0.71
N SER A 275 -21.44 -32.13 -0.24
CA SER A 275 -22.52 -33.12 0.00
C SER A 275 -23.43 -32.76 1.18
N LYS A 276 -22.93 -31.98 2.16
CA LYS A 276 -23.74 -31.46 3.27
C LYS A 276 -24.58 -30.25 2.84
N SER A 277 -24.02 -29.35 2.03
CA SER A 277 -24.74 -28.16 1.50
C SER A 277 -25.90 -28.54 0.57
N LEU A 278 -25.76 -29.62 -0.20
CA LEU A 278 -26.82 -30.12 -1.09
C LEU A 278 -27.91 -30.94 -0.39
N ARG A 279 -27.72 -31.35 0.88
CA ARG A 279 -28.75 -32.06 1.68
C ARG A 279 -29.53 -31.14 2.63
N GLY A 280 -29.21 -29.85 2.66
CA GLY A 280 -29.87 -28.85 3.50
C GLY A 280 -30.78 -27.88 2.73
N GLN A 281 -31.15 -28.22 1.47
CA GLN A 281 -32.18 -27.51 0.69
C GLN A 281 -33.41 -28.37 0.53
#